data_edd9a6cd239c75d183eb6c30a68f55b4
#
_entry.id   edd9a6cd239c75d183eb6c30a68f55b4
#
_cell.length_a   1.000
_cell.length_b   1.000
_cell.length_c   1.000
_cell.angle_alpha   90.00
_cell.angle_beta   90.00
_cell.angle_gamma   90.00
#
_symmetry.space_group_name_H-M   'P 1'
#
loop_
_entity.id
_entity.type
_entity.pdbx_description
1 polymer ?
#
loop_
_entity_poly.entity_id
_entity_poly.type
_entity_poly.pdbx_seq_one_letter_code
_entity_poly.pdbx_strand_id
1 'polypeptide(L)'
;MTQDLWLNLPVRDLPRAVAFFTAIGFVPKPGPGNTAHSASFQVGGNRVILMLFTESLFSTFTNHALADTARGSEVLFSLGARDRAEVDALAARVEAAGGTVFARPRESNGTMYGFGFCDPDGHRWNALFMDPARVSG
;
A
#
# COMPACT_ATOMS: atom_id res chain seq x y z
N MET A 1 5.30 -13.83 22.08
CA MET A 1 5.66 -13.72 20.65
C MET A 1 4.63 -12.86 19.93
N THR A 2 5.09 -12.03 19.02
CA THR A 2 4.23 -11.17 18.22
C THR A 2 3.33 -12.00 17.31
N GLN A 3 2.03 -11.69 17.30
CA GLN A 3 1.05 -12.43 16.49
C GLN A 3 0.54 -11.64 15.30
N ASP A 4 0.47 -10.31 15.43
CA ASP A 4 -0.11 -9.45 14.41
C ASP A 4 0.83 -8.31 14.07
N LEU A 5 0.74 -7.84 12.83
CA LEU A 5 1.42 -6.65 12.38
C LEU A 5 0.40 -5.66 11.85
N TRP A 6 0.46 -4.44 12.34
CA TRP A 6 -0.35 -3.35 11.82
C TRP A 6 0.55 -2.30 11.19
N LEU A 7 0.22 -1.92 9.96
CA LEU A 7 0.88 -0.81 9.28
C LEU A 7 -0.01 0.41 9.44
N ASN A 8 0.52 1.45 10.03
CA ASN A 8 -0.22 2.68 10.30
C ASN A 8 0.33 3.79 9.42
N LEU A 9 -0.53 4.43 8.63
CA LEU A 9 -0.14 5.50 7.72
C LEU A 9 -0.95 6.76 7.97
N PRO A 10 -0.32 7.93 7.96
CA PRO A 10 -1.05 9.20 8.01
C PRO A 10 -1.63 9.54 6.65
N VAL A 11 -2.82 10.11 6.63
CA VAL A 11 -3.47 10.56 5.40
C VAL A 11 -4.06 11.95 5.61
N ARG A 12 -4.01 12.78 4.55
CA ARG A 12 -4.54 14.15 4.61
C ARG A 12 -6.04 14.17 4.44
N ASP A 13 -6.59 13.24 3.66
CA ASP A 13 -8.02 13.16 3.34
C ASP A 13 -8.43 11.71 3.50
N LEU A 14 -9.05 11.38 4.64
CA LEU A 14 -9.39 10.00 4.96
C LEU A 14 -10.37 9.40 3.94
N PRO A 15 -11.49 10.06 3.56
CA PRO A 15 -12.38 9.49 2.56
C PRO A 15 -11.70 9.22 1.22
N ARG A 16 -10.82 10.10 0.77
CA ARG A 16 -10.05 9.90 -0.46
C ARG A 16 -9.14 8.69 -0.35
N ALA A 17 -8.43 8.54 0.76
CA ALA A 17 -7.55 7.41 0.98
C ALA A 17 -8.33 6.09 1.03
N VAL A 18 -9.47 6.08 1.72
CA VAL A 18 -10.34 4.89 1.78
C VAL A 18 -10.82 4.50 0.37
N ALA A 19 -11.24 5.47 -0.42
CA ALA A 19 -11.68 5.21 -1.79
C ALA A 19 -10.54 4.63 -2.65
N PHE A 20 -9.33 5.16 -2.51
CA PHE A 20 -8.17 4.68 -3.25
C PHE A 20 -7.85 3.22 -2.92
N PHE A 21 -7.66 2.90 -1.64
CA PHE A 21 -7.27 1.54 -1.24
C PHE A 21 -8.36 0.51 -1.54
N THR A 22 -9.63 0.91 -1.42
CA THR A 22 -10.76 0.06 -1.82
C THR A 22 -10.70 -0.23 -3.33
N ALA A 23 -10.47 0.80 -4.13
CA ALA A 23 -10.44 0.68 -5.60
C ALA A 23 -9.30 -0.20 -6.09
N ILE A 24 -8.15 -0.22 -5.42
CA ILE A 24 -7.02 -1.07 -5.81
C ILE A 24 -7.12 -2.49 -5.26
N GLY A 25 -8.17 -2.79 -4.48
CA GLY A 25 -8.49 -4.17 -4.09
C GLY A 25 -8.17 -4.54 -2.64
N PHE A 26 -7.79 -3.59 -1.81
CA PHE A 26 -7.66 -3.86 -0.37
C PHE A 26 -9.06 -4.04 0.22
N VAL A 27 -9.18 -4.94 1.17
CA VAL A 27 -10.48 -5.32 1.73
C VAL A 27 -10.75 -4.50 2.99
N PRO A 28 -11.79 -3.63 2.99
CA PRO A 28 -12.15 -2.92 4.20
C PRO A 28 -12.45 -3.90 5.34
N LYS A 29 -11.89 -3.63 6.51
CA LYS A 29 -12.12 -4.46 7.69
C LYS A 29 -13.11 -3.75 8.59
N PRO A 30 -14.31 -4.32 8.81
CA PRO A 30 -15.31 -3.70 9.71
C PRO A 30 -14.85 -3.76 11.16
N GLY A 31 -15.40 -2.87 11.98
CA GLY A 31 -15.14 -2.89 13.40
C GLY A 31 -14.73 -1.53 13.97
N PRO A 32 -14.30 -1.52 15.25
CA PRO A 32 -14.01 -0.28 15.98
C PRO A 32 -12.82 0.51 15.49
N GLY A 33 -11.99 -0.07 14.60
CA GLY A 33 -10.91 0.63 13.93
C GLY A 33 -11.37 1.67 12.92
N ASN A 34 -12.66 1.72 12.59
CA ASN A 34 -13.22 2.67 11.64
C ASN A 34 -13.97 3.76 12.40
N THR A 35 -13.44 4.97 12.32
CA THR A 35 -13.98 6.15 13.01
C THR A 35 -13.99 7.34 12.06
N ALA A 36 -14.31 8.52 12.56
CA ALA A 36 -14.20 9.74 11.77
C ALA A 36 -12.73 10.07 11.42
N HIS A 37 -11.77 9.48 12.13
CA HIS A 37 -10.34 9.80 12.00
C HIS A 37 -9.48 8.58 11.64
N SER A 38 -10.09 7.42 11.41
CA SER A 38 -9.35 6.21 11.10
C SER A 38 -10.15 5.25 10.23
N ALA A 39 -9.43 4.41 9.49
CA ALA A 39 -10.02 3.33 8.70
C ALA A 39 -9.08 2.13 8.71
N SER A 40 -9.63 0.93 8.58
CA SER A 40 -8.83 -0.28 8.57
C SER A 40 -9.12 -1.17 7.37
N PHE A 41 -8.05 -1.80 6.87
CA PHE A 41 -8.08 -2.70 5.72
C PHE A 41 -7.29 -3.97 6.03
N GLN A 42 -7.75 -5.08 5.51
CA GLN A 42 -6.96 -6.29 5.45
C GLN A 42 -6.18 -6.31 4.13
N VAL A 43 -4.87 -6.57 4.21
CA VAL A 43 -4.00 -6.62 3.05
C VAL A 43 -3.48 -8.04 2.87
N GLY A 44 -3.75 -8.60 1.69
CA GLY A 44 -3.34 -9.96 1.38
C GLY A 44 -4.11 -11.02 2.16
N GLY A 45 -3.61 -12.26 2.12
CA GLY A 45 -4.22 -13.39 2.81
C GLY A 45 -3.73 -13.61 4.24
N ASN A 46 -2.75 -12.83 4.69
CA ASN A 46 -2.17 -12.94 6.01
C ASN A 46 -2.77 -11.93 6.98
N ARG A 47 -2.32 -11.95 8.23
CA ARG A 47 -2.86 -11.07 9.28
C ARG A 47 -2.25 -9.67 9.26
N VAL A 48 -2.06 -9.09 8.10
CA VAL A 48 -1.56 -7.73 8.00
C VAL A 48 -2.73 -6.79 7.88
N ILE A 49 -2.78 -5.82 8.77
CA ILE A 49 -3.82 -4.79 8.80
C ILE A 49 -3.18 -3.46 8.46
N LEU A 50 -3.75 -2.78 7.47
CA LEU A 50 -3.39 -1.41 7.17
C LEU A 50 -4.38 -0.49 7.89
N MET A 51 -3.84 0.39 8.74
CA MET A 51 -4.63 1.44 9.39
C MET A 51 -4.29 2.77 8.75
N LEU A 52 -5.32 3.49 8.36
CA LEU A 52 -5.20 4.86 7.89
C LEU A 52 -5.68 5.78 9.00
N PHE A 53 -4.87 6.78 9.34
CA PHE A 53 -5.21 7.77 10.35
C PHE A 53 -5.12 9.16 9.76
N THR A 54 -6.00 10.06 10.19
CA THR A 54 -5.79 11.49 9.89
C THR A 54 -4.42 11.90 10.43
N GLU A 55 -3.79 12.87 9.77
CA GLU A 55 -2.44 13.31 10.15
C GLU A 55 -2.36 13.74 11.62
N SER A 56 -3.38 14.45 12.10
CA SER A 56 -3.42 14.91 13.49
C SER A 56 -3.45 13.74 14.49
N LEU A 57 -4.21 12.71 14.19
CA LEU A 57 -4.28 11.53 15.07
C LEU A 57 -2.98 10.72 14.99
N PHE A 58 -2.45 10.54 13.79
CA PHE A 58 -1.21 9.79 13.60
C PHE A 58 -0.04 10.38 14.39
N SER A 59 0.12 11.70 14.35
CA SER A 59 1.23 12.35 15.06
C SER A 59 1.15 12.22 16.58
N THR A 60 -0.05 12.00 17.13
CA THR A 60 -0.18 11.73 18.56
C THR A 60 0.36 10.35 18.93
N PHE A 61 0.27 9.37 18.02
CA PHE A 61 0.79 8.03 18.27
C PHE A 61 2.30 7.96 18.17
N THR A 62 2.89 8.70 17.23
CA THR A 62 4.35 8.70 17.04
C THR A 62 5.05 9.65 18.00
N ASN A 63 4.33 10.62 18.53
CA ASN A 63 4.91 11.71 19.31
C ASN A 63 6.05 12.38 18.55
N HIS A 64 5.85 12.62 17.25
CA HIS A 64 6.88 13.08 16.34
C HIS A 64 6.25 13.86 15.19
N ALA A 65 7.05 14.65 14.50
CA ALA A 65 6.59 15.38 13.32
C ALA A 65 6.27 14.42 12.17
N LEU A 66 5.32 14.81 11.33
CA LEU A 66 4.98 14.06 10.13
C LEU A 66 6.11 14.19 9.10
N ALA A 67 6.42 13.06 8.42
CA ALA A 67 7.34 13.08 7.31
C ALA A 67 6.67 13.74 6.09
N ASP A 68 7.46 14.48 5.31
CA ASP A 68 7.01 15.02 4.03
C ASP A 68 7.33 14.00 2.93
N THR A 69 6.32 13.28 2.49
CA THR A 69 6.47 12.22 1.47
C THR A 69 6.88 12.75 0.10
N ALA A 70 6.69 14.06 -0.15
CA ALA A 70 7.16 14.68 -1.39
C ALA A 70 8.69 14.85 -1.42
N ARG A 71 9.33 14.83 -0.25
CA ARG A 71 10.77 15.09 -0.12
C ARG A 71 11.61 13.83 0.05
N GLY A 72 10.99 12.72 0.44
CA GLY A 72 11.73 11.47 0.62
C GLY A 72 10.85 10.34 1.11
N SER A 73 11.41 9.15 1.11
CA SER A 73 10.73 7.94 1.56
C SER A 73 11.59 7.23 2.59
N GLU A 74 10.97 6.86 3.71
CA GLU A 74 11.62 5.99 4.67
C GLU A 74 11.30 4.52 4.40
N VAL A 75 10.06 4.24 4.00
CA VAL A 75 9.57 2.87 3.82
C VAL A 75 9.06 2.66 2.42
N LEU A 76 9.22 1.43 1.95
CA LEU A 76 8.59 0.92 0.74
C LEU A 76 7.81 -0.33 1.14
N PHE A 77 6.52 -0.37 0.80
CA PHE A 77 5.69 -1.54 1.05
C PHE A 77 5.60 -2.36 -0.24
N SER A 78 5.87 -3.65 -0.13
CA SER A 78 5.83 -4.56 -1.27
C SER A 78 4.64 -5.50 -1.18
N LEU A 79 3.85 -5.55 -2.25
CA LEU A 79 2.72 -6.45 -2.39
C LEU A 79 3.12 -7.61 -3.28
N GLY A 80 2.79 -8.83 -2.88
CA GLY A 80 3.00 -10.00 -3.73
C GLY A 80 1.87 -10.16 -4.73
N ALA A 81 2.20 -10.43 -5.99
CA ALA A 81 1.23 -10.72 -7.05
C ALA A 81 1.37 -12.17 -7.50
N ARG A 82 0.26 -12.76 -7.99
CA ARG A 82 0.21 -14.16 -8.42
C ARG A 82 0.87 -14.37 -9.78
N ASP A 83 0.78 -13.38 -10.65
CA ASP A 83 1.26 -13.45 -12.02
C ASP A 83 1.45 -12.04 -12.58
N ARG A 84 1.96 -11.98 -13.81
CA ARG A 84 2.19 -10.70 -14.49
C ARG A 84 0.90 -9.96 -14.81
N ALA A 85 -0.15 -10.69 -15.13
CA ALA A 85 -1.47 -10.08 -15.44
C ALA A 85 -2.01 -9.33 -14.21
N GLU A 86 -1.82 -9.86 -13.01
CA GLU A 86 -2.25 -9.21 -11.77
C GLU A 86 -1.46 -7.91 -11.53
N VAL A 87 -0.16 -7.91 -11.81
CA VAL A 87 0.66 -6.70 -11.73
C VAL A 87 0.15 -5.63 -12.68
N ASP A 88 -0.10 -5.99 -13.94
CA ASP A 88 -0.60 -5.05 -14.94
C ASP A 88 -1.99 -4.50 -14.56
N ALA A 89 -2.87 -5.37 -14.09
CA ALA A 89 -4.22 -4.97 -13.67
C ALA A 89 -4.17 -4.00 -12.48
N LEU A 90 -3.29 -4.27 -11.53
CA LEU A 90 -3.14 -3.39 -10.37
C LEU A 90 -2.60 -2.02 -10.78
N ALA A 91 -1.62 -1.97 -11.69
CA ALA A 91 -1.10 -0.71 -12.20
C ALA A 91 -2.19 0.15 -12.85
N ALA A 92 -3.07 -0.48 -13.64
CA ALA A 92 -4.19 0.21 -14.25
C ALA A 92 -5.19 0.74 -13.21
N ARG A 93 -5.47 -0.05 -12.17
CA ARG A 93 -6.36 0.38 -11.07
C ARG A 93 -5.78 1.54 -10.28
N VAL A 94 -4.48 1.52 -10.02
CA VAL A 94 -3.79 2.59 -9.30
C VAL A 94 -3.95 3.91 -10.06
N GLU A 95 -3.68 3.92 -11.36
CA GLU A 95 -3.83 5.13 -12.17
C GLU A 95 -5.27 5.63 -12.19
N ALA A 96 -6.24 4.72 -12.39
CA ALA A 96 -7.65 5.06 -12.41
C ALA A 96 -8.15 5.59 -11.07
N ALA A 97 -7.58 5.15 -9.96
CA ALA A 97 -7.99 5.53 -8.61
C ALA A 97 -7.30 6.80 -8.08
N GLY A 98 -6.42 7.40 -8.85
CA GLY A 98 -5.76 8.65 -8.47
C GLY A 98 -4.39 8.50 -7.83
N GLY A 99 -3.80 7.31 -7.89
CA GLY A 99 -2.41 7.08 -7.51
C GLY A 99 -1.47 7.45 -8.66
N THR A 100 -0.17 7.43 -8.37
CA THR A 100 0.85 7.75 -9.36
C THR A 100 1.74 6.52 -9.58
N VAL A 101 1.82 6.05 -10.80
CA VAL A 101 2.76 4.99 -11.16
C VAL A 101 4.11 5.64 -11.45
N PHE A 102 5.08 5.48 -10.54
CA PHE A 102 6.41 6.06 -10.74
C PHE A 102 7.38 5.11 -11.45
N ALA A 103 7.05 3.82 -11.52
CA ALA A 103 7.83 2.83 -12.26
C ALA A 103 6.84 1.84 -12.91
N ARG A 104 6.81 1.85 -14.24
CA ARG A 104 5.85 1.03 -14.98
C ARG A 104 6.17 -0.47 -14.88
N PRO A 105 5.17 -1.35 -15.07
CA PRO A 105 5.40 -2.78 -15.04
C PRO A 105 6.50 -3.21 -15.98
N ARG A 106 7.46 -3.98 -15.45
CA ARG A 106 8.60 -4.49 -16.23
C ARG A 106 9.27 -5.66 -15.52
N GLU A 107 9.99 -6.43 -16.30
CA GLU A 107 10.91 -7.43 -15.76
C GLU A 107 12.11 -6.75 -15.10
N SER A 108 12.57 -7.29 -13.99
CA SER A 108 13.81 -6.86 -13.36
C SER A 108 14.54 -8.06 -12.78
N ASN A 109 15.87 -8.04 -12.89
CA ASN A 109 16.77 -9.10 -12.41
C ASN A 109 16.43 -10.50 -12.97
N GLY A 110 15.73 -10.56 -14.09
CA GLY A 110 15.37 -11.82 -14.76
C GLY A 110 14.38 -12.70 -14.01
N THR A 111 14.01 -12.37 -12.78
CA THR A 111 13.16 -13.22 -11.93
C THR A 111 11.90 -12.52 -11.44
N MET A 112 11.88 -11.20 -11.46
CA MET A 112 10.77 -10.41 -10.94
C MET A 112 10.09 -9.62 -12.03
N TYR A 113 8.77 -9.52 -11.93
CA TYR A 113 7.96 -8.61 -12.73
C TYR A 113 7.18 -7.72 -11.78
N GLY A 114 7.28 -6.43 -11.92
CA GLY A 114 6.63 -5.53 -10.97
C GLY A 114 6.54 -4.10 -11.43
N PHE A 115 5.88 -3.30 -10.60
CA PHE A 115 5.75 -1.86 -10.81
C PHE A 115 5.77 -1.14 -9.48
N GLY A 116 5.99 0.18 -9.51
CA GLY A 116 5.98 0.99 -8.31
C GLY A 116 4.97 2.12 -8.41
N PHE A 117 4.35 2.45 -7.28
CA PHE A 117 3.35 3.52 -7.25
C PHE A 117 3.36 4.28 -5.93
N CYS A 118 2.78 5.48 -5.97
CA CYS A 118 2.45 6.26 -4.79
C CYS A 118 0.94 6.25 -4.60
N ASP A 119 0.50 6.16 -3.35
CA ASP A 119 -0.89 6.44 -3.02
C ASP A 119 -1.13 7.98 -3.05
N PRO A 120 -2.37 8.46 -2.84
CA PRO A 120 -2.65 9.89 -2.90
C PRO A 120 -1.89 10.75 -1.90
N ASP A 121 -1.37 10.15 -0.85
CA ASP A 121 -0.59 10.84 0.18
C ASP A 121 0.92 10.74 -0.05
N GLY A 122 1.35 10.08 -1.13
CA GLY A 122 2.74 9.95 -1.49
C GLY A 122 3.47 8.80 -0.81
N HIS A 123 2.79 7.95 -0.07
CA HIS A 123 3.42 6.74 0.45
C HIS A 123 3.78 5.80 -0.69
N ARG A 124 4.94 5.17 -0.60
CA ARG A 124 5.49 4.37 -1.70
C ARG A 124 5.23 2.89 -1.54
N TRP A 125 4.78 2.30 -2.63
CA TRP A 125 4.42 0.89 -2.74
C TRP A 125 5.03 0.30 -4.00
N ASN A 126 5.28 -1.01 -4.00
CA ASN A 126 5.44 -1.74 -5.24
C ASN A 126 4.66 -3.06 -5.19
N ALA A 127 4.41 -3.63 -6.36
CA ALA A 127 3.80 -4.95 -6.48
C ALA A 127 4.72 -5.81 -7.32
N LEU A 128 5.01 -7.01 -6.84
CA LEU A 128 6.02 -7.88 -7.41
C LEU A 128 5.46 -9.28 -7.63
N PHE A 129 5.69 -9.81 -8.82
CA PHE A 129 5.55 -11.23 -9.10
C PHE A 129 6.94 -11.83 -9.23
N MET A 130 7.21 -12.83 -8.38
CA MET A 130 8.45 -13.60 -8.44
C MET A 130 8.17 -14.84 -9.29
N ASP A 131 8.80 -14.94 -10.47
CA ASP A 131 8.56 -16.06 -11.37
C ASP A 131 9.23 -17.33 -10.80
N PRO A 132 8.46 -18.35 -10.36
CA PRO A 132 9.05 -19.57 -9.79
C PRO A 132 9.94 -20.34 -10.77
N ALA A 133 9.62 -20.25 -12.06
CA ALA A 133 10.38 -20.93 -13.09
C ALA A 133 11.79 -20.34 -13.27
N ARG A 134 11.99 -19.10 -12.82
CA ARG A 134 13.27 -18.39 -12.95
C ARG A 134 14.02 -18.25 -11.64
N VAL A 135 13.37 -18.54 -10.51
CA VAL A 135 13.98 -18.46 -9.19
C VAL A 135 14.69 -19.76 -8.83
N SER A 136 14.17 -20.90 -9.30
CA SER A 136 14.73 -22.22 -9.05
C SER A 136 15.87 -22.51 -10.02
N GLY A 137 16.95 -21.78 -9.86
CA GLY A 137 18.06 -21.95 -10.80
C GLY A 137 19.28 -22.55 -10.16
#